data_6bacb24efb131ac0a17f3ebc3a2ca12a
#
_entry.id   6bacb24efb131ac0a17f3ebc3a2ca12a
#
_cell.length_a   1.000
_cell.length_b   1.000
_cell.length_c   1.000
_cell.angle_alpha   90.00
_cell.angle_beta   90.00
_cell.angle_gamma   90.00
#
_symmetry.space_group_name_H-M   'P 1'
#
loop_
_entity.id
_entity.type
_entity.pdbx_description
1 polymer ?
#
loop_
_entity_poly.entity_id
_entity_poly.type
_entity_poly.pdbx_seq_one_letter_code
_entity_poly.pdbx_strand_id
1 'polypeptide(L)'
;MRSSAASDVYKRQLLNGVRLLLKASGASKAYVCLEDNKPLAAENLNKILAEMTASGLMGQEENIEIKVLPTKYPQGGERQLIQAVLGREVPMGGLPADSAVIVSNVSTAKAAADMLLGGLPLTERIVTVTGAVKNPGNFLVPVGTSAKELIQLCGGVAVSENRVIAGGPMTGPCVANNWNGETELFHVTKNTSGILILPEPGFEEQPCIRCSGCESVCPAGLVPYKIEFALLDEDYDLCEKLYASECIACGCCSYICPAKRQLAVRTRMARDLVKQRMRERAVKSS
;
A
#
# COMPACT_ATOMS: atom_id res chain seq x y z
N MET A 1 -14.92 -17.96 -10.78
CA MET A 1 -14.92 -18.46 -9.38
C MET A 1 -13.77 -19.42 -9.20
N ARG A 2 -12.84 -19.14 -8.29
CA ARG A 2 -11.83 -20.13 -7.94
C ARG A 2 -12.45 -21.11 -6.94
N SER A 3 -12.25 -22.40 -7.13
CA SER A 3 -12.69 -23.44 -6.20
C SER A 3 -12.01 -23.24 -4.83
N SER A 4 -12.64 -23.70 -3.75
CA SER A 4 -12.09 -23.67 -2.39
C SER A 4 -10.68 -24.28 -2.33
N ALA A 5 -10.43 -25.38 -3.05
CA ALA A 5 -9.13 -26.04 -3.13
C ALA A 5 -8.02 -25.13 -3.71
N ALA A 6 -8.30 -24.36 -4.75
CA ALA A 6 -7.32 -23.40 -5.30
C ALA A 6 -6.99 -22.27 -4.31
N SER A 7 -7.97 -21.86 -3.49
CA SER A 7 -7.77 -20.92 -2.39
C SER A 7 -6.83 -21.46 -1.31
N ASP A 8 -6.93 -22.75 -0.97
CA ASP A 8 -6.12 -23.38 0.08
C ASP A 8 -4.66 -23.62 -0.35
N VAL A 9 -4.44 -23.99 -1.62
CA VAL A 9 -3.10 -24.07 -2.20
C VAL A 9 -2.39 -22.71 -2.12
N TYR A 10 -3.09 -21.62 -2.43
CA TYR A 10 -2.55 -20.26 -2.34
C TYR A 10 -2.11 -19.87 -0.93
N LYS A 11 -2.89 -20.25 0.07
CA LYS A 11 -2.60 -19.95 1.48
C LYS A 11 -1.42 -20.76 2.02
N ARG A 12 -1.31 -22.04 1.63
CA ARG A 12 -0.15 -22.86 1.96
C ARG A 12 1.13 -22.32 1.34
N GLN A 13 1.10 -21.87 0.10
CA GLN A 13 2.22 -21.19 -0.55
C GLN A 13 2.61 -19.90 0.17
N LEU A 14 1.63 -19.10 0.64
CA LEU A 14 1.90 -17.93 1.45
C LEU A 14 2.65 -18.28 2.73
N LEU A 15 2.17 -19.28 3.51
CA LEU A 15 2.84 -19.69 4.74
C LEU A 15 4.26 -20.24 4.49
N ASN A 16 4.46 -20.99 3.42
CA ASN A 16 5.80 -21.41 3.01
C ASN A 16 6.70 -20.20 2.69
N GLY A 17 6.17 -19.17 2.03
CA GLY A 17 6.91 -17.93 1.78
C GLY A 17 7.27 -17.18 3.06
N VAL A 18 6.36 -17.15 4.04
CA VAL A 18 6.64 -16.58 5.37
C VAL A 18 7.78 -17.34 6.07
N ARG A 19 7.77 -18.68 6.02
CA ARG A 19 8.85 -19.53 6.55
C ARG A 19 10.21 -19.22 5.90
N LEU A 20 10.22 -19.09 4.56
CA LEU A 20 11.42 -18.72 3.82
C LEU A 20 11.95 -17.36 4.24
N LEU A 21 11.07 -16.35 4.35
CA LEU A 21 11.44 -15.01 4.79
C LEU A 21 11.92 -14.99 6.25
N LEU A 22 11.27 -15.74 7.13
CA LEU A 22 11.69 -15.90 8.52
C LEU A 22 13.13 -16.45 8.61
N LYS A 23 13.40 -17.53 7.87
CA LYS A 23 14.72 -18.13 7.80
C LYS A 23 15.77 -17.19 7.18
N ALA A 24 15.43 -16.52 6.09
CA ALA A 24 16.34 -15.62 5.39
C ALA A 24 16.71 -14.37 6.22
N SER A 25 15.77 -13.87 7.03
CA SER A 25 15.97 -12.69 7.87
C SER A 25 16.66 -13.02 9.21
N GLY A 26 16.68 -14.28 9.63
CA GLY A 26 17.13 -14.67 10.97
C GLY A 26 16.20 -14.22 12.09
N ALA A 27 14.98 -13.77 11.76
CA ALA A 27 14.01 -13.35 12.78
C ALA A 27 13.49 -14.54 13.56
N SER A 28 13.21 -14.34 14.86
CA SER A 28 12.71 -15.39 15.75
C SER A 28 11.21 -15.62 15.64
N LYS A 29 10.45 -14.68 15.07
CA LYS A 29 9.00 -14.73 14.95
C LYS A 29 8.50 -13.98 13.73
N ALA A 30 7.43 -14.50 13.12
CA ALA A 30 6.71 -13.85 12.05
C ALA A 30 5.24 -13.65 12.41
N TYR A 31 4.67 -12.53 12.02
CA TYR A 31 3.25 -12.22 12.14
C TYR A 31 2.65 -12.08 10.75
N VAL A 32 1.60 -12.86 10.46
CA VAL A 32 0.77 -12.67 9.27
C VAL A 32 -0.45 -11.86 9.68
N CYS A 33 -0.47 -10.58 9.29
CA CYS A 33 -1.47 -9.64 9.73
C CYS A 33 -2.61 -9.52 8.71
N LEU A 34 -3.85 -9.57 9.20
CA LEU A 34 -5.07 -9.38 8.42
C LEU A 34 -5.98 -8.39 9.14
N GLU A 35 -6.81 -7.70 8.37
CA GLU A 35 -7.90 -6.89 8.93
C GLU A 35 -9.11 -7.76 9.30
N ASP A 36 -9.86 -7.36 10.33
CA ASP A 36 -11.03 -8.06 10.86
C ASP A 36 -12.20 -8.19 9.86
N ASN A 37 -12.18 -7.41 8.78
CA ASN A 37 -13.10 -7.54 7.64
C ASN A 37 -12.80 -8.75 6.72
N LYS A 38 -11.81 -9.59 7.08
CA LYS A 38 -11.41 -10.81 6.34
C LYS A 38 -11.44 -12.07 7.23
N PRO A 39 -12.55 -12.35 7.94
CA PRO A 39 -12.60 -13.44 8.93
C PRO A 39 -12.31 -14.81 8.33
N LEU A 40 -12.86 -15.12 7.15
CA LEU A 40 -12.62 -16.39 6.44
C LEU A 40 -11.15 -16.59 6.04
N ALA A 41 -10.42 -15.50 5.76
CA ALA A 41 -9.01 -15.62 5.43
C ALA A 41 -8.18 -15.96 6.68
N ALA A 42 -8.50 -15.33 7.81
CA ALA A 42 -7.85 -15.59 9.09
C ALA A 42 -8.11 -17.03 9.57
N GLU A 43 -9.37 -17.47 9.54
CA GLU A 43 -9.77 -18.84 9.91
C GLU A 43 -9.04 -19.90 9.08
N ASN A 44 -9.05 -19.75 7.76
CA ASN A 44 -8.38 -20.69 6.87
C ASN A 44 -6.86 -20.70 7.03
N LEU A 45 -6.23 -19.54 7.27
CA LEU A 45 -4.79 -19.50 7.52
C LEU A 45 -4.42 -20.18 8.83
N ASN A 46 -5.20 -19.98 9.90
CA ASN A 46 -5.01 -20.68 11.17
C ASN A 46 -5.16 -22.20 11.00
N LYS A 47 -6.19 -22.65 10.24
CA LYS A 47 -6.40 -24.08 9.96
C LYS A 47 -5.20 -24.69 9.24
N ILE A 48 -4.73 -24.05 8.16
CA ILE A 48 -3.58 -24.56 7.38
C ILE A 48 -2.30 -24.53 8.23
N LEU A 49 -2.10 -23.50 9.04
CA LEU A 49 -0.96 -23.39 9.94
C LEU A 49 -0.95 -24.57 10.96
N ALA A 50 -2.11 -24.87 11.55
CA ALA A 50 -2.28 -26.01 12.46
C ALA A 50 -2.00 -27.35 11.75
N GLU A 51 -2.51 -27.55 10.53
CA GLU A 51 -2.25 -28.74 9.72
C GLU A 51 -0.75 -28.91 9.41
N MET A 52 -0.07 -27.83 9.03
CA MET A 52 1.38 -27.84 8.74
C MET A 52 2.19 -28.18 9.99
N THR A 53 1.78 -27.68 11.15
CA THR A 53 2.41 -27.98 12.44
C THR A 53 2.20 -29.45 12.82
N ALA A 54 0.97 -29.93 12.73
CA ALA A 54 0.62 -31.34 13.09
C ALA A 54 1.30 -32.37 12.17
N SER A 55 1.52 -32.02 10.89
CA SER A 55 2.20 -32.90 9.92
C SER A 55 3.73 -32.87 10.01
N GLY A 56 4.30 -32.13 10.96
CA GLY A 56 5.77 -31.97 11.08
C GLY A 56 6.44 -31.22 9.95
N LEU A 57 5.66 -30.54 9.09
CA LEU A 57 6.20 -29.70 8.01
C LEU A 57 6.81 -28.40 8.55
N MET A 58 6.46 -27.99 9.76
CA MET A 58 7.05 -26.84 10.43
C MET A 58 8.10 -27.27 11.45
N GLY A 59 9.25 -26.61 11.44
CA GLY A 59 10.28 -26.80 12.47
C GLY A 59 9.82 -26.23 13.82
N GLN A 60 10.35 -26.79 14.93
CA GLN A 60 10.03 -26.30 16.28
C GLN A 60 10.43 -24.82 16.51
N GLU A 61 11.36 -24.31 15.70
CA GLU A 61 11.85 -22.93 15.76
C GLU A 61 11.05 -21.94 14.89
N GLU A 62 10.12 -22.44 14.07
CA GLU A 62 9.34 -21.60 13.15
C GLU A 62 8.10 -21.04 13.86
N ASN A 63 8.25 -19.90 14.53
CA ASN A 63 7.19 -19.23 15.26
C ASN A 63 6.42 -18.28 14.33
N ILE A 64 5.27 -18.73 13.82
CA ILE A 64 4.37 -17.95 12.96
C ILE A 64 3.04 -17.77 13.68
N GLU A 65 2.56 -16.52 13.75
CA GLU A 65 1.28 -16.16 14.36
C GLU A 65 0.40 -15.40 13.34
N ILE A 66 -0.87 -15.78 13.26
CA ILE A 66 -1.88 -15.05 12.49
C ILE A 66 -2.51 -13.99 13.40
N LYS A 67 -2.33 -12.72 13.09
CA LYS A 67 -2.81 -11.61 13.90
C LYS A 67 -3.91 -10.82 13.17
N VAL A 68 -5.09 -10.75 13.79
CA VAL A 68 -6.21 -9.96 13.27
C VAL A 68 -6.15 -8.57 13.88
N LEU A 69 -6.21 -7.56 13.03
CA LEU A 69 -6.15 -6.14 13.38
C LEU A 69 -7.45 -5.44 13.00
N PRO A 70 -7.84 -4.37 13.71
CA PRO A 70 -9.01 -3.58 13.32
C PRO A 70 -8.88 -3.02 11.89
N THR A 71 -9.97 -3.07 11.14
CA THR A 71 -10.05 -2.41 9.83
C THR A 71 -9.98 -0.91 10.01
N LYS A 72 -8.87 -0.31 9.61
CA LYS A 72 -8.72 1.15 9.52
C LYS A 72 -7.62 1.51 8.53
N TYR A 73 -7.75 2.66 7.90
CA TYR A 73 -6.73 3.16 6.97
C TYR A 73 -5.84 4.21 7.65
N PRO A 74 -4.50 4.15 7.51
CA PRO A 74 -3.69 3.20 6.73
C PRO A 74 -3.06 2.07 7.58
N GLN A 75 -3.85 1.13 8.09
CA GLN A 75 -3.38 0.02 8.95
C GLN A 75 -2.26 -0.82 8.30
N GLY A 76 -2.30 -0.99 6.96
CA GLY A 76 -1.27 -1.70 6.20
C GLY A 76 0.01 -0.89 5.93
N GLY A 77 0.08 0.36 6.39
CA GLY A 77 1.31 1.15 6.32
C GLY A 77 2.40 0.52 7.19
N GLU A 78 3.63 0.47 6.69
CA GLU A 78 4.73 -0.24 7.34
C GLU A 78 4.94 0.19 8.81
N ARG A 79 5.06 1.49 9.07
CA ARG A 79 5.26 2.03 10.43
C ARG A 79 4.04 1.82 11.32
N GLN A 80 2.83 2.00 10.78
CA GLN A 80 1.57 1.78 11.48
C GLN A 80 1.38 0.32 11.86
N LEU A 81 1.78 -0.59 10.97
CA LEU A 81 1.71 -2.02 11.21
C LEU A 81 2.66 -2.44 12.33
N ILE A 82 3.91 -1.95 12.32
CA ILE A 82 4.91 -2.22 13.36
C ILE A 82 4.38 -1.75 14.72
N GLN A 83 3.86 -0.55 14.79
CA GLN A 83 3.31 0.01 16.03
C GLN A 83 2.09 -0.80 16.51
N ALA A 84 1.16 -1.16 15.62
CA ALA A 84 -0.05 -1.91 15.98
C ALA A 84 0.24 -3.35 16.46
N VAL A 85 1.28 -3.99 15.91
CA VAL A 85 1.61 -5.40 16.20
C VAL A 85 2.56 -5.53 17.39
N LEU A 86 3.56 -4.66 17.47
CA LEU A 86 4.70 -4.78 18.39
C LEU A 86 4.77 -3.67 19.42
N GLY A 87 3.98 -2.59 19.29
CA GLY A 87 4.10 -1.40 20.13
C GLY A 87 5.42 -0.64 19.94
N ARG A 88 6.16 -0.91 18.85
CA ARG A 88 7.44 -0.25 18.56
C ARG A 88 7.25 0.90 17.59
N GLU A 89 8.05 1.94 17.74
CA GLU A 89 8.12 3.05 16.80
C GLU A 89 9.41 2.97 15.97
N VAL A 90 9.28 3.17 14.66
CA VAL A 90 10.44 3.31 13.78
C VAL A 90 10.98 4.73 13.96
N PRO A 91 12.29 4.88 14.25
CA PRO A 91 12.89 6.19 14.44
C PRO A 91 12.65 7.13 13.26
N MET A 92 12.64 8.43 13.53
CA MET A 92 12.49 9.46 12.49
C MET A 92 13.65 9.36 11.48
N GLY A 93 13.32 9.33 10.18
CA GLY A 93 14.31 9.10 9.13
C GLY A 93 14.85 7.67 9.03
N GLY A 94 14.53 6.79 10.01
CA GLY A 94 15.00 5.41 10.08
C GLY A 94 14.18 4.43 9.23
N LEU A 95 14.68 3.20 9.17
CA LEU A 95 14.08 2.06 8.51
C LEU A 95 13.45 1.10 9.54
N PRO A 96 12.51 0.23 9.17
CA PRO A 96 12.00 -0.84 10.04
C PRO A 96 13.09 -1.70 10.69
N ALA A 97 14.20 -1.91 9.99
CA ALA A 97 15.35 -2.65 10.50
C ALA A 97 15.96 -2.01 11.76
N ASP A 98 15.90 -0.69 11.90
CA ASP A 98 16.40 0.02 13.10
C ASP A 98 15.55 -0.29 14.34
N SER A 99 14.34 -0.81 14.14
CA SER A 99 13.45 -1.34 15.19
C SER A 99 13.49 -2.88 15.26
N ALA A 100 14.48 -3.52 14.62
CA ALA A 100 14.64 -4.97 14.51
C ALA A 100 13.39 -5.66 13.91
N VAL A 101 12.83 -5.08 12.87
CA VAL A 101 11.63 -5.57 12.17
C VAL A 101 11.82 -5.53 10.66
N ILE A 102 11.28 -6.52 9.97
CA ILE A 102 11.13 -6.52 8.51
C ILE A 102 9.65 -6.64 8.19
N VAL A 103 9.15 -5.77 7.30
CA VAL A 103 7.79 -5.82 6.80
C VAL A 103 7.82 -6.25 5.34
N SER A 104 6.96 -7.22 5.00
CA SER A 104 6.83 -7.72 3.63
C SER A 104 5.35 -7.85 3.23
N ASN A 105 5.07 -7.59 1.97
CA ASN A 105 3.74 -7.83 1.42
C ASN A 105 3.50 -9.34 1.25
N VAL A 106 2.27 -9.79 1.50
CA VAL A 106 1.87 -11.21 1.36
C VAL A 106 2.12 -11.76 -0.06
N SER A 107 1.99 -10.91 -1.08
CA SER A 107 2.30 -11.31 -2.46
C SER A 107 3.80 -11.55 -2.68
N THR A 108 4.67 -10.82 -1.96
CA THR A 108 6.12 -11.03 -1.99
C THR A 108 6.48 -12.36 -1.32
N ALA A 109 5.90 -12.65 -0.16
CA ALA A 109 6.11 -13.94 0.51
C ALA A 109 5.68 -15.11 -0.38
N LYS A 110 4.49 -15.02 -1.00
CA LYS A 110 4.04 -16.04 -1.97
C LYS A 110 4.99 -16.19 -3.13
N ALA A 111 5.43 -15.08 -3.75
CA ALA A 111 6.34 -15.13 -4.89
C ALA A 111 7.70 -15.75 -4.53
N ALA A 112 8.19 -15.53 -3.32
CA ALA A 112 9.39 -16.20 -2.81
C ALA A 112 9.21 -17.72 -2.73
N ALA A 113 8.05 -18.19 -2.25
CA ALA A 113 7.75 -19.62 -2.24
C ALA A 113 7.64 -20.19 -3.64
N ASP A 114 6.94 -19.53 -4.54
CA ASP A 114 6.78 -19.97 -5.93
C ASP A 114 8.13 -20.12 -6.64
N MET A 115 9.02 -19.15 -6.43
CA MET A 115 10.36 -19.17 -7.02
C MET A 115 11.25 -20.27 -6.41
N LEU A 116 11.35 -20.35 -5.08
CA LEU A 116 12.31 -21.21 -4.42
C LEU A 116 11.85 -22.67 -4.34
N LEU A 117 10.55 -22.93 -4.24
CA LEU A 117 10.00 -24.27 -4.14
C LEU A 117 9.45 -24.79 -5.47
N GLY A 118 9.00 -23.91 -6.36
CA GLY A 118 8.40 -24.27 -7.64
C GLY A 118 9.21 -23.91 -8.88
N GLY A 119 10.33 -23.18 -8.72
CA GLY A 119 11.12 -22.68 -9.85
C GLY A 119 10.39 -21.66 -10.73
N LEU A 120 9.28 -21.07 -10.23
CA LEU A 120 8.43 -20.17 -10.99
C LEU A 120 8.78 -18.70 -10.70
N PRO A 121 9.43 -17.97 -11.61
CA PRO A 121 9.71 -16.56 -11.41
C PRO A 121 8.42 -15.72 -11.40
N LEU A 122 8.49 -14.52 -10.84
CA LEU A 122 7.35 -13.59 -10.78
C LEU A 122 7.10 -12.99 -12.19
N THR A 123 6.37 -13.71 -13.01
CA THR A 123 5.97 -13.33 -14.37
C THR A 123 4.50 -12.94 -14.48
N GLU A 124 3.70 -13.27 -13.46
CA GLU A 124 2.27 -12.98 -13.42
C GLU A 124 1.89 -12.25 -12.13
N ARG A 125 0.82 -11.45 -12.22
CA ARG A 125 0.31 -10.71 -11.09
C ARG A 125 -1.20 -10.70 -11.05
N ILE A 126 -1.77 -10.67 -9.84
CA ILE A 126 -3.20 -10.39 -9.66
C ILE A 126 -3.36 -8.88 -9.68
N VAL A 127 -4.20 -8.41 -10.62
CA VAL A 127 -4.58 -7.00 -10.76
C VAL A 127 -6.09 -6.88 -10.57
N THR A 128 -6.50 -5.96 -9.71
CA THR A 128 -7.91 -5.62 -9.50
C THR A 128 -8.29 -4.48 -10.42
N VAL A 129 -9.32 -4.66 -11.25
CA VAL A 129 -9.92 -3.57 -12.04
C VAL A 129 -11.29 -3.26 -11.45
N THR A 130 -11.50 -2.02 -11.03
CA THR A 130 -12.73 -1.65 -10.27
C THR A 130 -13.10 -0.17 -10.41
N GLY A 131 -14.18 0.23 -9.75
CA GLY A 131 -14.73 1.58 -9.84
C GLY A 131 -15.76 1.69 -10.98
N ALA A 132 -15.73 2.77 -11.73
CA ALA A 132 -16.65 3.07 -12.81
C ALA A 132 -16.31 2.29 -14.11
N VAL A 133 -16.23 0.96 -13.99
CA VAL A 133 -16.18 0.00 -15.11
C VAL A 133 -17.45 -0.84 -15.10
N LYS A 134 -17.83 -1.43 -16.25
CA LYS A 134 -19.09 -2.20 -16.33
C LYS A 134 -19.05 -3.50 -15.51
N ASN A 135 -17.92 -4.23 -15.58
CA ASN A 135 -17.76 -5.54 -14.95
C ASN A 135 -16.44 -5.59 -14.15
N PRO A 136 -16.42 -5.08 -12.89
CA PRO A 136 -15.22 -5.10 -12.09
C PRO A 136 -14.77 -6.53 -11.75
N GLY A 137 -13.46 -6.75 -11.61
CA GLY A 137 -12.92 -8.08 -11.32
C GLY A 137 -11.46 -8.10 -10.91
N ASN A 138 -11.01 -9.30 -10.52
CA ASN A 138 -9.61 -9.60 -10.23
C ASN A 138 -9.07 -10.54 -11.32
N PHE A 139 -7.96 -10.15 -11.93
CA PHE A 139 -7.36 -10.84 -13.06
C PHE A 139 -5.94 -11.30 -12.71
N LEU A 140 -5.63 -12.56 -12.98
CA LEU A 140 -4.25 -13.04 -12.99
C LEU A 140 -3.71 -12.82 -14.41
N VAL A 141 -2.72 -11.95 -14.54
CA VAL A 141 -2.20 -11.51 -15.84
C VAL A 141 -0.67 -11.49 -15.86
N PRO A 142 -0.05 -11.72 -17.00
CA PRO A 142 1.38 -11.52 -17.19
C PRO A 142 1.82 -10.07 -16.87
N VAL A 143 3.02 -9.92 -16.34
CA VAL A 143 3.69 -8.62 -16.28
C VAL A 143 3.91 -8.13 -17.71
N GLY A 144 3.58 -6.89 -18.00
CA GLY A 144 3.57 -6.34 -19.36
C GLY A 144 2.18 -6.25 -20.01
N THR A 145 1.13 -6.83 -19.39
CA THR A 145 -0.25 -6.71 -19.90
C THR A 145 -0.69 -5.24 -19.90
N SER A 146 -1.35 -4.82 -20.96
CA SER A 146 -1.87 -3.46 -21.14
C SER A 146 -3.00 -3.16 -20.15
N ALA A 147 -2.92 -2.01 -19.48
CA ALA A 147 -4.01 -1.52 -18.62
C ALA A 147 -5.29 -1.23 -19.43
N LYS A 148 -5.13 -0.75 -20.66
CA LYS A 148 -6.23 -0.54 -21.59
C LYS A 148 -7.00 -1.84 -21.86
N GLU A 149 -6.28 -2.93 -22.21
CA GLU A 149 -6.90 -4.23 -22.45
C GLU A 149 -7.67 -4.74 -21.22
N LEU A 150 -7.12 -4.58 -20.02
CA LEU A 150 -7.79 -4.98 -18.79
C LEU A 150 -9.08 -4.20 -18.53
N ILE A 151 -9.09 -2.90 -18.80
CA ILE A 151 -10.30 -2.08 -18.69
C ILE A 151 -11.33 -2.50 -19.75
N GLN A 152 -10.89 -2.81 -20.98
CA GLN A 152 -11.75 -3.30 -22.03
C GLN A 152 -12.37 -4.67 -21.71
N LEU A 153 -11.61 -5.59 -21.09
CA LEU A 153 -12.13 -6.87 -20.58
C LEU A 153 -13.21 -6.67 -19.51
N CYS A 154 -13.15 -5.57 -18.78
CA CYS A 154 -14.20 -5.16 -17.83
C CYS A 154 -15.39 -4.48 -18.49
N GLY A 155 -15.49 -4.48 -19.82
CA GLY A 155 -16.57 -3.85 -20.58
C GLY A 155 -16.39 -2.34 -20.79
N GLY A 156 -15.19 -1.82 -20.55
CA GLY A 156 -14.83 -0.42 -20.70
C GLY A 156 -15.28 0.46 -19.53
N VAL A 157 -15.02 1.77 -19.67
CA VAL A 157 -15.44 2.77 -18.71
C VAL A 157 -16.97 2.97 -18.74
N ALA A 158 -17.57 3.17 -17.57
CA ALA A 158 -18.99 3.36 -17.41
C ALA A 158 -19.42 4.84 -17.36
N VAL A 159 -18.46 5.78 -17.29
CA VAL A 159 -18.69 7.22 -17.20
C VAL A 159 -17.73 7.97 -18.13
N SER A 160 -18.23 9.04 -18.77
CA SER A 160 -17.42 9.85 -19.71
C SER A 160 -16.39 10.71 -18.98
N GLU A 161 -16.83 11.37 -17.91
CA GLU A 161 -15.95 12.19 -17.06
C GLU A 161 -15.34 11.30 -15.99
N ASN A 162 -14.08 10.89 -16.19
CA ASN A 162 -13.41 9.91 -15.34
C ASN A 162 -11.95 10.24 -15.08
N ARG A 163 -11.43 9.62 -14.02
CA ARG A 163 -10.00 9.57 -13.70
C ARG A 163 -9.56 8.12 -13.58
N VAL A 164 -8.46 7.79 -14.24
CA VAL A 164 -7.82 6.47 -14.14
C VAL A 164 -6.69 6.54 -13.13
N ILE A 165 -6.78 5.73 -12.09
CA ILE A 165 -5.82 5.64 -11.01
C ILE A 165 -5.06 4.31 -11.14
N ALA A 166 -3.73 4.38 -11.18
CA ALA A 166 -2.88 3.19 -11.10
C ALA A 166 -2.63 2.82 -9.63
N GLY A 167 -3.37 1.85 -9.11
CA GLY A 167 -3.31 1.42 -7.71
C GLY A 167 -4.56 1.73 -6.90
N GLY A 168 -4.38 2.03 -5.62
CA GLY A 168 -5.47 2.32 -4.70
C GLY A 168 -5.96 3.77 -4.74
N PRO A 169 -7.19 4.05 -4.24
CA PRO A 169 -7.83 5.38 -4.36
C PRO A 169 -7.11 6.49 -3.60
N MET A 170 -6.35 6.16 -2.57
CA MET A 170 -5.73 7.14 -1.68
C MET A 170 -4.29 7.48 -2.05
N THR A 171 -3.55 6.54 -2.64
CA THR A 171 -2.11 6.66 -2.89
C THR A 171 -1.71 6.45 -4.35
N GLY A 172 -2.60 5.88 -5.16
CA GLY A 172 -2.35 5.62 -6.57
C GLY A 172 -2.24 6.93 -7.37
N PRO A 173 -1.28 7.07 -8.29
CA PRO A 173 -1.22 8.20 -9.19
C PRO A 173 -2.39 8.19 -10.17
N CYS A 174 -2.95 9.36 -10.46
CA CYS A 174 -3.84 9.55 -11.59
C CYS A 174 -3.01 9.52 -12.87
N VAL A 175 -3.30 8.60 -13.76
CA VAL A 175 -2.56 8.40 -15.02
C VAL A 175 -3.29 8.96 -16.24
N ALA A 176 -4.59 9.18 -16.12
CA ALA A 176 -5.38 9.86 -17.15
C ALA A 176 -6.63 10.50 -16.56
N ASN A 177 -7.06 11.61 -17.17
CA ASN A 177 -8.36 12.24 -16.98
C ASN A 177 -9.17 12.09 -18.26
N ASN A 178 -10.48 11.89 -18.14
CA ASN A 178 -11.42 11.77 -19.26
C ASN A 178 -10.96 10.78 -20.34
N TRP A 179 -10.45 9.64 -19.87
CA TRP A 179 -9.95 8.60 -20.77
C TRP A 179 -11.11 7.94 -21.53
N ASN A 180 -11.01 7.94 -22.87
CA ASN A 180 -12.05 7.47 -23.79
C ASN A 180 -11.88 6.00 -24.23
N GLY A 181 -10.85 5.31 -23.78
CA GLY A 181 -10.57 3.92 -24.13
C GLY A 181 -9.64 3.73 -25.34
N GLU A 182 -9.16 4.79 -25.96
CA GLU A 182 -8.39 4.70 -27.20
C GLU A 182 -6.87 4.65 -26.97
N THR A 183 -6.37 5.49 -26.07
CA THR A 183 -4.94 5.59 -25.82
C THR A 183 -4.46 4.53 -24.83
N GLU A 184 -3.21 4.08 -25.00
CA GLU A 184 -2.55 3.26 -23.99
C GLU A 184 -2.28 4.09 -22.73
N LEU A 185 -2.40 3.45 -21.57
CA LEU A 185 -2.19 4.10 -20.28
C LEU A 185 -0.83 3.73 -19.68
N PHE A 186 -0.70 2.46 -19.36
CA PHE A 186 0.52 1.87 -18.81
C PHE A 186 0.43 0.34 -18.92
N HIS A 187 1.54 -0.32 -18.69
CA HIS A 187 1.59 -1.78 -18.65
C HIS A 187 1.74 -2.28 -17.20
N VAL A 188 1.15 -3.42 -16.91
CA VAL A 188 1.25 -4.08 -15.60
C VAL A 188 2.71 -4.36 -15.26
N THR A 189 3.13 -3.89 -14.11
CA THR A 189 4.46 -4.14 -13.54
C THR A 189 4.35 -5.08 -12.34
N LYS A 190 5.48 -5.52 -11.81
CA LYS A 190 5.53 -6.32 -10.57
C LYS A 190 4.88 -5.62 -9.36
N ASN A 191 4.75 -4.30 -9.38
CA ASN A 191 4.15 -3.50 -8.31
C ASN A 191 2.68 -3.11 -8.56
N THR A 192 2.14 -3.36 -9.75
CA THR A 192 0.76 -3.01 -10.09
C THR A 192 -0.20 -3.88 -9.30
N SER A 193 -1.00 -3.30 -8.43
CA SER A 193 -2.00 -4.00 -7.60
C SER A 193 -3.43 -3.79 -8.10
N GLY A 194 -3.70 -2.69 -8.80
CA GLY A 194 -5.03 -2.38 -9.28
C GLY A 194 -5.08 -1.25 -10.28
N ILE A 195 -6.23 -1.16 -10.94
CA ILE A 195 -6.64 -0.10 -11.85
C ILE A 195 -8.01 0.35 -11.37
N LEU A 196 -8.12 1.61 -10.97
CA LEU A 196 -9.35 2.16 -10.44
C LEU A 196 -9.84 3.29 -11.32
N ILE A 197 -11.07 3.18 -11.78
CA ILE A 197 -11.75 4.24 -12.52
C ILE A 197 -12.66 4.98 -11.56
N LEU A 198 -12.45 6.28 -11.40
CA LEU A 198 -13.31 7.15 -10.59
C LEU A 198 -14.01 8.16 -11.49
N PRO A 199 -15.25 8.56 -11.18
CA PRO A 199 -15.83 9.74 -11.83
C PRO A 199 -15.02 10.99 -11.46
N GLU A 200 -15.00 11.98 -12.36
CA GLU A 200 -14.37 13.26 -12.07
C GLU A 200 -15.09 13.95 -10.91
N PRO A 201 -14.38 14.40 -9.87
CA PRO A 201 -15.03 15.10 -8.77
C PRO A 201 -15.42 16.51 -9.22
N GLY A 202 -16.68 16.81 -9.28
CA GLY A 202 -17.19 18.12 -9.66
C GLY A 202 -17.05 19.19 -8.57
N PHE A 203 -15.88 19.28 -7.90
CA PHE A 203 -15.66 20.30 -6.87
C PHE A 203 -14.34 21.06 -7.09
N GLU A 204 -14.35 22.34 -6.73
CA GLU A 204 -13.19 23.22 -6.71
C GLU A 204 -12.59 23.31 -5.30
N GLU A 205 -11.29 23.54 -5.26
CA GLU A 205 -10.55 23.78 -4.02
C GLU A 205 -10.97 25.14 -3.42
N GLN A 206 -11.29 25.14 -2.12
CA GLN A 206 -11.68 26.35 -1.39
C GLN A 206 -10.59 26.79 -0.40
N PRO A 207 -10.60 28.04 0.07
CA PRO A 207 -9.70 28.52 1.12
C PRO A 207 -9.76 27.65 2.37
N CYS A 208 -8.61 27.47 3.04
CA CYS A 208 -8.51 26.71 4.26
C CYS A 208 -9.26 27.43 5.41
N ILE A 209 -10.22 26.72 6.04
CA ILE A 209 -10.98 27.25 7.20
C ILE A 209 -10.32 26.95 8.54
N ARG A 210 -9.10 26.41 8.55
CA ARG A 210 -8.30 26.09 9.77
C ARG A 210 -9.02 25.19 10.78
N CYS A 211 -9.83 24.24 10.35
CA CYS A 211 -10.61 23.34 11.21
C CYS A 211 -9.79 22.23 11.89
N SER A 212 -8.50 22.11 11.58
CA SER A 212 -7.57 21.06 12.07
C SER A 212 -7.98 19.60 11.78
N GLY A 213 -9.02 19.35 10.98
CA GLY A 213 -9.43 17.99 10.64
C GLY A 213 -8.32 17.17 9.97
N CYS A 214 -7.44 17.81 9.19
CA CYS A 214 -6.30 17.15 8.55
C CYS A 214 -5.22 16.70 9.55
N GLU A 215 -5.08 17.42 10.67
CA GLU A 215 -4.16 17.09 11.77
C GLU A 215 -4.69 15.89 12.55
N SER A 216 -5.99 15.89 12.91
CA SER A 216 -6.60 14.84 13.73
C SER A 216 -6.56 13.45 13.08
N VAL A 217 -6.50 13.38 11.73
CA VAL A 217 -6.44 12.11 10.98
C VAL A 217 -5.05 11.74 10.50
N CYS A 218 -4.04 12.56 10.79
CA CYS A 218 -2.68 12.29 10.32
C CYS A 218 -2.03 11.16 11.12
N PRO A 219 -1.72 9.99 10.51
CA PRO A 219 -1.14 8.87 11.24
C PRO A 219 0.33 9.10 11.64
N ALA A 220 0.96 10.16 11.12
CA ALA A 220 2.31 10.59 11.47
C ALA A 220 2.32 11.81 12.42
N GLY A 221 1.16 12.23 12.93
CA GLY A 221 1.06 13.37 13.86
C GLY A 221 1.46 14.73 13.28
N LEU A 222 1.43 14.88 11.94
CA LEU A 222 1.81 16.11 11.25
C LEU A 222 0.66 17.12 11.25
N VAL A 223 0.99 18.37 10.94
CA VAL A 223 0.03 19.47 10.73
C VAL A 223 -0.05 19.83 9.25
N PRO A 224 -0.79 19.04 8.40
CA PRO A 224 -0.72 19.15 6.94
C PRO A 224 -1.02 20.54 6.38
N TYR A 225 -2.00 21.27 6.96
CA TYR A 225 -2.33 22.61 6.46
C TYR A 225 -1.20 23.63 6.70
N LYS A 226 -0.45 23.51 7.81
CA LYS A 226 0.71 24.39 8.04
C LYS A 226 1.87 24.05 7.10
N ILE A 227 2.10 22.76 6.84
CA ILE A 227 3.10 22.32 5.87
C ILE A 227 2.74 22.83 4.48
N GLU A 228 1.46 22.79 4.10
CA GLU A 228 0.98 23.35 2.84
C GLU A 228 1.26 24.84 2.72
N PHE A 229 0.95 25.63 3.77
CA PHE A 229 1.22 27.06 3.75
C PHE A 229 2.71 27.35 3.64
N ALA A 230 3.54 26.70 4.44
CA ALA A 230 4.99 26.85 4.37
C ALA A 230 5.53 26.49 2.97
N LEU A 231 4.99 25.44 2.33
CA LEU A 231 5.36 25.08 0.95
C LEU A 231 4.97 26.16 -0.06
N LEU A 232 3.76 26.73 0.06
CA LEU A 232 3.26 27.75 -0.86
C LEU A 232 4.02 29.09 -0.69
N ASP A 233 4.50 29.36 0.52
CA ASP A 233 5.36 30.51 0.84
C ASP A 233 6.86 30.23 0.57
N GLU A 234 7.19 29.05 0.00
CA GLU A 234 8.55 28.58 -0.28
C GLU A 234 9.46 28.53 0.95
N ASP A 235 8.88 28.53 2.16
CA ASP A 235 9.60 28.38 3.42
C ASP A 235 9.91 26.90 3.72
N TYR A 236 10.93 26.38 3.04
CA TYR A 236 11.35 24.98 3.19
C TYR A 236 11.98 24.68 4.55
N ASP A 237 12.51 25.68 5.23
CA ASP A 237 13.07 25.52 6.57
C ASP A 237 11.93 25.35 7.59
N LEU A 238 10.80 26.03 7.40
CA LEU A 238 9.59 25.76 8.18
C LEU A 238 8.98 24.39 7.82
N CYS A 239 8.98 23.98 6.56
CA CYS A 239 8.56 22.62 6.18
C CYS A 239 9.37 21.56 6.94
N GLU A 240 10.68 21.73 7.07
CA GLU A 240 11.56 20.84 7.82
C GLU A 240 11.24 20.86 9.32
N LYS A 241 11.08 22.03 9.92
CA LYS A 241 10.68 22.21 11.34
C LYS A 241 9.30 21.60 11.64
N LEU A 242 8.40 21.56 10.67
CA LEU A 242 7.09 20.90 10.74
C LEU A 242 7.16 19.40 10.43
N TYR A 243 8.35 18.83 10.33
CA TYR A 243 8.61 17.41 10.07
C TYR A 243 7.96 16.88 8.79
N ALA A 244 7.89 17.69 7.73
CA ALA A 244 7.32 17.28 6.46
C ALA A 244 7.98 16.01 5.88
N SER A 245 9.27 15.75 6.19
CA SER A 245 10.01 14.54 5.83
C SER A 245 9.34 13.23 6.27
N GLU A 246 8.54 13.27 7.34
CA GLU A 246 7.85 12.10 7.90
C GLU A 246 6.49 11.80 7.26
N CYS A 247 6.06 12.59 6.28
CA CYS A 247 4.82 12.34 5.56
C CYS A 247 4.87 11.02 4.81
N ILE A 248 3.95 10.11 5.11
CA ILE A 248 3.82 8.80 4.45
C ILE A 248 2.95 8.84 3.20
N ALA A 249 2.49 10.02 2.79
CA ALA A 249 1.65 10.25 1.60
C ALA A 249 0.36 9.40 1.55
N CYS A 250 -0.25 9.13 2.70
CA CYS A 250 -1.43 8.26 2.81
C CYS A 250 -2.74 8.86 2.27
N GLY A 251 -2.83 10.17 2.07
CA GLY A 251 -4.03 10.83 1.53
C GLY A 251 -5.10 11.22 2.55
N CYS A 252 -5.03 10.77 3.81
CA CYS A 252 -6.05 11.03 4.83
C CYS A 252 -6.39 12.52 4.99
N CYS A 253 -5.37 13.39 4.95
CA CYS A 253 -5.54 14.83 5.10
C CYS A 253 -6.35 15.47 3.98
N SER A 254 -6.16 15.06 2.72
CA SER A 254 -6.98 15.51 1.60
C SER A 254 -8.40 14.95 1.66
N TYR A 255 -8.55 13.68 2.03
CA TYR A 255 -9.84 13.02 2.11
C TYR A 255 -10.78 13.70 3.10
N ILE A 256 -10.28 14.03 4.31
CA ILE A 256 -11.09 14.64 5.36
C ILE A 256 -11.37 16.15 5.13
N CYS A 257 -10.60 16.81 4.26
CA CYS A 257 -10.65 18.26 4.10
C CYS A 257 -12.00 18.74 3.56
N PRO A 258 -12.79 19.53 4.32
CA PRO A 258 -14.06 20.06 3.83
C PRO A 258 -13.87 21.10 2.72
N ALA A 259 -12.73 21.80 2.70
CA ALA A 259 -12.35 22.76 1.66
C ALA A 259 -11.73 22.09 0.42
N LYS A 260 -11.73 20.75 0.34
CA LYS A 260 -11.24 19.94 -0.79
C LYS A 260 -9.79 20.26 -1.21
N ARG A 261 -8.97 20.70 -0.26
CA ARG A 261 -7.57 21.05 -0.53
C ARG A 261 -6.74 19.81 -0.85
N GLN A 262 -5.81 19.94 -1.78
CA GLN A 262 -4.91 18.87 -2.21
C GLN A 262 -3.73 18.69 -1.24
N LEU A 263 -4.03 18.61 0.06
CA LEU A 263 -3.05 18.55 1.14
C LEU A 263 -2.05 17.41 0.97
N ALA A 264 -2.52 16.22 0.59
CA ALA A 264 -1.65 15.06 0.43
C ALA A 264 -0.60 15.24 -0.66
N VAL A 265 -0.97 15.89 -1.77
CA VAL A 265 -0.03 16.20 -2.86
C VAL A 265 1.01 17.20 -2.38
N ARG A 266 0.58 18.30 -1.75
CA ARG A 266 1.45 19.38 -1.29
C ARG A 266 2.35 18.95 -0.15
N THR A 267 1.84 18.20 0.84
CA THR A 267 2.69 17.65 1.90
C THR A 267 3.70 16.63 1.40
N ARG A 268 3.35 15.86 0.35
CA ARG A 268 4.30 14.97 -0.32
C ARG A 268 5.38 15.76 -1.05
N MET A 269 5.02 16.82 -1.77
CA MET A 269 6.00 17.73 -2.41
C MET A 269 6.95 18.34 -1.38
N ALA A 270 6.42 18.86 -0.27
CA ALA A 270 7.23 19.39 0.83
C ALA A 270 8.18 18.34 1.39
N ARG A 271 7.69 17.12 1.61
CA ARG A 271 8.52 15.99 2.05
C ARG A 271 9.70 15.74 1.11
N ASP A 272 9.42 15.64 -0.19
CA ASP A 272 10.44 15.27 -1.17
C ASP A 272 11.49 16.39 -1.30
N LEU A 273 11.10 17.66 -1.26
CA LEU A 273 11.99 18.82 -1.23
C LEU A 273 12.85 18.86 0.05
N VAL A 274 12.26 18.65 1.22
CA VAL A 274 13.00 18.62 2.49
C VAL A 274 14.02 17.47 2.47
N LYS A 275 13.63 16.26 2.04
CA LYS A 275 14.55 15.12 1.93
C LYS A 275 15.70 15.37 0.96
N GLN A 276 15.43 16.05 -0.16
CA GLN A 276 16.47 16.46 -1.10
C GLN A 276 17.47 17.40 -0.44
N ARG A 277 17.01 18.48 0.19
CA ARG A 277 17.86 19.46 0.91
C ARG A 277 18.70 18.81 2.01
N MET A 278 18.13 17.88 2.78
CA MET A 278 18.86 17.13 3.80
C MET A 278 20.00 16.30 3.20
N ARG A 279 19.77 15.63 2.07
CA ARG A 279 20.80 14.88 1.35
C ARG A 279 21.94 15.79 0.83
N GLU A 280 21.58 16.93 0.21
CA GLU A 280 22.56 17.88 -0.29
C GLU A 280 23.42 18.47 0.82
N ARG A 281 22.85 18.72 2.01
CA ARG A 281 23.61 19.17 3.18
C ARG A 281 24.55 18.08 3.71
N ALA A 282 24.09 16.83 3.76
CA ALA A 282 24.91 15.70 4.20
C ALA A 282 26.13 15.47 3.27
N VAL A 283 25.92 15.60 1.94
CA VAL A 283 27.04 15.48 0.96
C VAL A 283 28.06 16.64 1.09
N LYS A 284 27.61 17.85 1.43
CA LYS A 284 28.52 19.01 1.61
C LYS A 284 29.31 18.96 2.93
N SER A 285 28.86 18.16 3.89
CA SER A 285 29.50 18.02 5.21
C SER A 285 30.44 16.81 5.31
N SER A 286 30.44 15.94 4.29
CA SER A 286 31.36 14.80 4.14
C SER A 286 32.54 15.16 3.24
#